data_1aba6b0f06ccbf1e2e860606b4049c43
#
_entry.id   1aba6b0f06ccbf1e2e860606b4049c43
#
_cell.length_a   1.000
_cell.length_b   1.000
_cell.length_c   1.000
_cell.angle_alpha   90.00
_cell.angle_beta   90.00
_cell.angle_gamma   90.00
#
_symmetry.space_group_name_H-M   'P 1'
#
loop_
_entity.id
_entity.type
_entity.pdbx_description
1 polymer ?
#
loop_
_entity_poly.entity_id
_entity_poly.type
_entity_poly.pdbx_seq_one_letter_code
_entity_poly.pdbx_strand_id
1 'polypeptide(L)'
;MKRRGILNANLSGALARLGHTDLVVVCDAGLPLPYDVAGVEIVDLAFILGEPRFETVLRGLLEEIVIDGGVAASEVVVSNEECHHLLTSLVQPL
;
A
#
# COMPACT_ATOMS: atom_id res chain seq x y z
N MET A 1 -2.56 -24.95 2.13
CA MET A 1 -2.46 -23.56 2.63
C MET A 1 -1.26 -22.87 2.01
N LYS A 2 -1.42 -21.61 1.60
CA LYS A 2 -0.36 -20.82 1.00
C LYS A 2 0.76 -20.57 2.03
N ARG A 3 2.02 -20.67 1.61
CA ARG A 3 3.17 -20.57 2.50
C ARG A 3 3.84 -19.20 2.50
N ARG A 4 3.79 -18.48 1.40
CA ARG A 4 4.55 -17.24 1.18
C ARG A 4 3.68 -16.14 0.63
N GLY A 5 4.22 -14.92 0.72
CA GLY A 5 3.57 -13.74 0.19
C GLY A 5 2.38 -13.33 1.01
N ILE A 6 1.48 -12.60 0.38
CA ILE A 6 0.29 -12.08 1.03
C ILE A 6 -0.72 -13.21 1.24
N LEU A 7 -1.05 -13.46 2.51
CA LEU A 7 -2.02 -14.51 2.87
C LEU A 7 -3.45 -13.98 2.94
N ASN A 8 -3.62 -12.67 3.10
CA ASN A 8 -4.95 -12.07 3.18
C ASN A 8 -5.70 -12.27 1.86
N ALA A 9 -6.81 -12.97 1.88
CA ALA A 9 -7.53 -13.33 0.67
C ALA A 9 -8.13 -12.11 -0.04
N ASN A 10 -8.63 -11.13 0.72
CA ASN A 10 -9.21 -9.92 0.15
C ASN A 10 -8.15 -9.11 -0.58
N LEU A 11 -6.99 -8.93 0.03
CA LEU A 11 -5.89 -8.19 -0.59
C LEU A 11 -5.34 -8.93 -1.80
N SER A 12 -5.09 -10.23 -1.68
CA SER A 12 -4.60 -11.03 -2.79
C SER A 12 -5.56 -10.99 -3.99
N GLY A 13 -6.85 -11.06 -3.73
CA GLY A 13 -7.86 -10.95 -4.77
C GLY A 13 -7.87 -9.58 -5.44
N ALA A 14 -7.76 -8.51 -4.65
CA ALA A 14 -7.69 -7.15 -5.16
C ALA A 14 -6.48 -6.96 -6.06
N LEU A 15 -5.31 -7.43 -5.63
CA LEU A 15 -4.09 -7.33 -6.42
C LEU A 15 -4.17 -8.13 -7.73
N ALA A 16 -4.83 -9.28 -7.70
CA ALA A 16 -5.01 -10.10 -8.89
C ALA A 16 -5.90 -9.43 -9.94
N ARG A 17 -6.72 -8.47 -9.52
CA ARG A 17 -7.62 -7.73 -10.42
C ARG A 17 -7.01 -6.44 -10.99
N LEU A 18 -5.79 -6.08 -10.57
CA LEU A 18 -5.15 -4.85 -11.04
C LEU A 18 -4.79 -4.92 -12.53
N GLY A 19 -5.06 -3.84 -13.25
CA GLY A 19 -4.64 -3.63 -14.62
C GLY A 19 -3.52 -2.59 -14.71
N HIS A 20 -3.05 -2.32 -15.92
CA HIS A 20 -1.91 -1.44 -16.17
C HIS A 20 -2.10 0.01 -15.72
N THR A 21 -3.33 0.49 -15.74
CA THR A 21 -3.62 1.90 -15.41
C THR A 21 -4.19 2.07 -14.02
N ASP A 22 -4.29 1.00 -13.26
CA ASP A 22 -4.83 1.05 -11.91
C ASP A 22 -3.82 1.61 -10.93
N LEU A 23 -4.34 2.19 -9.85
CA LEU A 23 -3.55 2.78 -8.78
C LEU A 23 -3.79 2.01 -7.48
N VAL A 24 -2.75 1.91 -6.68
CA VAL A 24 -2.84 1.33 -5.34
C VAL A 24 -2.47 2.41 -4.34
N VAL A 25 -3.31 2.60 -3.34
CA VAL A 25 -3.06 3.55 -2.25
C VAL A 25 -2.81 2.77 -0.98
N VAL A 26 -1.68 3.05 -0.33
CA VAL A 26 -1.35 2.51 0.98
C VAL A 26 -1.37 3.66 1.97
N CYS A 27 -2.23 3.58 2.97
CA CYS A 27 -2.44 4.68 3.90
C CYS A 27 -2.78 4.19 5.31
N ASP A 28 -2.75 5.12 6.26
CA ASP A 28 -3.18 4.88 7.63
C ASP A 28 -4.66 4.51 7.69
N ALA A 29 -5.02 3.70 8.68
CA ALA A 29 -6.41 3.35 8.95
C ALA A 29 -7.27 4.57 9.28
N GLY A 30 -6.65 5.65 9.78
CA GLY A 30 -7.37 6.87 10.11
C GLY A 30 -7.65 7.81 8.94
N LEU A 31 -7.10 7.51 7.76
CA LEU A 31 -7.34 8.37 6.60
C LEU A 31 -8.77 8.21 6.10
N PRO A 32 -9.52 9.33 5.91
CA PRO A 32 -10.87 9.24 5.35
C PRO A 32 -10.81 8.72 3.90
N LEU A 33 -11.49 7.61 3.64
CA LEU A 33 -11.52 6.99 2.33
C LEU A 33 -12.92 7.11 1.72
N PRO A 34 -13.03 7.18 0.37
CA PRO A 34 -14.32 7.28 -0.30
C PRO A 34 -14.99 5.90 -0.42
N TYR A 35 -15.63 5.46 0.64
CA TYR A 35 -16.25 4.12 0.68
C TYR A 35 -17.40 3.94 -0.32
N ASP A 36 -17.96 5.03 -0.78
CA ASP A 36 -19.13 5.03 -1.67
C ASP A 36 -18.79 5.27 -3.14
N VAL A 37 -17.51 5.29 -3.48
CA VAL A 37 -17.08 5.50 -4.88
C VAL A 37 -17.01 4.17 -5.62
N ALA A 38 -17.76 4.05 -6.69
CA ALA A 38 -17.74 2.87 -7.55
C ALA A 38 -16.36 2.67 -8.18
N GLY A 39 -15.91 1.42 -8.23
CA GLY A 39 -14.61 1.09 -8.82
C GLY A 39 -13.44 1.22 -7.86
N VAL A 40 -13.66 1.68 -6.64
CA VAL A 40 -12.63 1.71 -5.61
C VAL A 40 -12.86 0.55 -4.65
N GLU A 41 -11.86 -0.31 -4.56
CA GLU A 41 -11.88 -1.46 -3.67
C GLU A 41 -11.04 -1.15 -2.43
N ILE A 42 -11.63 -1.24 -1.25
CA ILE A 42 -10.96 -0.92 0.00
C ILE A 42 -10.70 -2.22 0.77
N VAL A 43 -9.44 -2.44 1.10
CA VAL A 43 -9.04 -3.58 1.91
C VAL A 43 -8.51 -3.05 3.24
N ASP A 44 -9.25 -3.34 4.30
CA ASP A 44 -8.88 -2.91 5.65
C ASP A 44 -7.99 -3.96 6.30
N LEU A 45 -6.72 -3.60 6.50
CA LEU A 45 -5.73 -4.47 7.11
C LEU A 45 -5.46 -4.11 8.58
N ALA A 46 -6.16 -3.13 9.12
CA ALA A 46 -5.92 -2.70 10.50
C ALA A 46 -6.29 -3.82 11.48
N PHE A 47 -5.36 -4.12 12.38
CA PHE A 47 -5.58 -5.16 13.40
C PHE A 47 -5.55 -4.57 14.81
N ILE A 48 -4.41 -4.01 15.19
CA ILE A 48 -4.24 -3.27 16.45
C ILE A 48 -3.34 -2.08 16.17
N LEU A 49 -3.25 -1.16 17.12
CA LEU A 49 -2.41 0.03 16.96
C LEU A 49 -0.97 -0.37 16.62
N GLY A 50 -0.48 0.13 15.48
CA GLY A 50 0.86 -0.16 15.00
C GLY A 50 1.01 -1.45 14.19
N GLU A 51 -0.05 -2.25 14.02
CA GLU A 51 0.02 -3.51 13.28
C GLU A 51 -1.16 -3.68 12.32
N PRO A 52 -0.91 -4.02 11.05
CA PRO A 52 0.40 -4.13 10.43
C PRO A 52 1.04 -2.76 10.21
N ARG A 53 2.37 -2.72 10.20
CA ARG A 53 3.12 -1.51 9.94
C ARG A 53 3.06 -1.16 8.45
N PHE A 54 3.12 0.13 8.15
CA PHE A 54 3.16 0.62 6.77
C PHE A 54 4.26 -0.07 5.95
N GLU A 55 5.46 -0.15 6.50
CA GLU A 55 6.59 -0.78 5.82
C GLU A 55 6.32 -2.24 5.48
N THR A 56 5.72 -2.99 6.40
CA THR A 56 5.40 -4.40 6.19
C THR A 56 4.44 -4.57 5.02
N VAL A 57 3.40 -3.74 4.98
CA VAL A 57 2.42 -3.79 3.90
C VAL A 57 3.04 -3.39 2.57
N LEU A 58 3.80 -2.29 2.54
CA LEU A 58 4.44 -1.81 1.32
C LEU A 58 5.40 -2.87 0.75
N ARG A 59 6.26 -3.45 1.59
CA ARG A 59 7.21 -4.47 1.13
C ARG A 59 6.48 -5.71 0.61
N GLY A 60 5.42 -6.13 1.27
CA GLY A 60 4.62 -7.26 0.82
C GLY A 60 3.99 -7.03 -0.54
N LEU A 61 3.46 -5.83 -0.76
CA LEU A 61 2.89 -5.46 -2.05
C LEU A 61 3.95 -5.47 -3.15
N LEU A 62 5.12 -4.88 -2.89
CA LEU A 62 6.18 -4.76 -3.89
C LEU A 62 6.79 -6.12 -4.27
N GLU A 63 6.63 -7.12 -3.45
CA GLU A 63 7.02 -8.49 -3.80
C GLU A 63 6.06 -9.15 -4.78
N GLU A 64 4.82 -8.69 -4.85
CA GLU A 64 3.78 -9.35 -5.63
C GLU A 64 3.33 -8.57 -6.86
N ILE A 65 3.60 -7.27 -6.93
CA ILE A 65 3.18 -6.45 -8.07
C ILE A 65 4.36 -5.68 -8.66
N VAL A 66 4.24 -5.36 -9.93
CA VAL A 66 5.18 -4.47 -10.63
C VAL A 66 4.56 -3.09 -10.71
N ILE A 67 5.31 -2.08 -10.30
CA ILE A 67 4.85 -0.69 -10.33
C ILE A 67 5.77 0.17 -11.20
N ASP A 68 5.21 1.21 -11.81
CA ASP A 68 6.00 2.18 -12.57
C ASP A 68 6.68 3.19 -11.65
N GLY A 69 6.07 3.51 -10.54
CA GLY A 69 6.59 4.45 -9.56
C GLY A 69 5.54 4.82 -8.54
N GLY A 70 5.82 5.82 -7.73
CA GLY A 70 4.91 6.21 -6.66
C GLY A 70 4.87 7.69 -6.41
N VAL A 71 3.84 8.11 -5.70
CA VAL A 71 3.62 9.50 -5.28
C VAL A 71 3.37 9.51 -3.78
N ALA A 72 4.02 10.40 -3.08
CA ALA A 72 3.80 10.63 -1.65
C ALA A 72 3.71 12.13 -1.40
N ALA A 73 3.14 12.50 -0.26
CA ALA A 73 3.06 13.90 0.13
C ALA A 73 4.47 14.47 0.33
N SER A 74 4.70 15.70 -0.13
CA SER A 74 6.00 16.36 0.00
C SER A 74 6.42 16.56 1.46
N GLU A 75 5.46 16.64 2.37
CA GLU A 75 5.67 16.79 3.80
C GLU A 75 6.45 15.61 4.40
N VAL A 76 6.43 14.45 3.77
CA VAL A 76 7.13 13.27 4.28
C VAL A 76 8.64 13.50 4.40
N VAL A 77 9.21 14.35 3.56
CA VAL A 77 10.64 14.66 3.57
C VAL A 77 11.08 15.28 4.89
N VAL A 78 10.24 16.13 5.47
CA VAL A 78 10.54 16.85 6.71
C VAL A 78 9.88 16.21 7.92
N SER A 79 8.63 15.80 7.78
CA SER A 79 7.83 15.30 8.91
C SER A 79 8.13 13.86 9.28
N ASN A 80 8.66 13.06 8.34
CA ASN A 80 8.96 11.66 8.60
C ASN A 80 10.12 11.20 7.71
N GLU A 81 11.34 11.53 8.13
CA GLU A 81 12.56 11.21 7.40
C GLU A 81 12.73 9.70 7.20
N GLU A 82 12.37 8.92 8.19
CA GLU A 82 12.47 7.45 8.12
C GLU A 82 11.60 6.88 7.02
N CYS A 83 10.36 7.34 6.92
CA CYS A 83 9.45 6.96 5.85
C CYS A 83 9.95 7.46 4.49
N HIS A 84 10.50 8.67 4.43
CA HIS A 84 11.07 9.21 3.20
C HIS A 84 12.22 8.34 2.69
N HIS A 85 13.14 7.93 3.57
CA HIS A 85 14.24 7.04 3.20
C HIS A 85 13.73 5.69 2.73
N LEU A 86 12.71 5.14 3.38
CA LEU A 86 12.10 3.90 2.96
C LEU A 86 11.53 4.02 1.54
N LEU A 87 10.77 5.07 1.29
CA LEU A 87 10.15 5.29 -0.03
C LEU A 87 11.19 5.46 -1.12
N THR A 88 12.23 6.27 -0.88
CA THR A 88 13.27 6.49 -1.90
C THR A 88 14.08 5.24 -2.20
N SER A 89 14.20 4.33 -1.25
CA SER A 89 14.92 3.06 -1.47
C SER A 89 14.09 2.01 -2.18
N LEU A 90 12.76 2.09 -2.12
CA LEU A 90 11.86 1.04 -2.64
C LEU A 90 11.08 1.47 -3.88
N VAL A 91 10.78 2.74 -4.03
CA VAL A 91 9.85 3.24 -5.05
C VAL A 91 10.47 4.43 -5.78
N GLN A 92 10.37 4.43 -7.10
CA GLN A 92 10.79 5.60 -7.90
C GLN A 92 9.65 6.61 -7.95
N PRO A 93 9.94 7.92 -7.90
CA PRO A 93 8.91 8.93 -8.10
C PRO A 93 8.37 8.88 -9.53
N LEU A 94 7.09 9.14 -9.64
CA LEU A 94 6.45 9.27 -10.94
C LEU A 94 6.76 10.62 -11.59
#